data_7d8501e184e4fede790cad1d2b1126c5
#
_entry.id   7d8501e184e4fede790cad1d2b1126c5
#
_cell.length_a   1.000
_cell.length_b   1.000
_cell.length_c   1.000
_cell.angle_alpha   90.00
_cell.angle_beta   90.00
_cell.angle_gamma   90.00
#
_symmetry.space_group_name_H-M   'P 1'
#
loop_
_entity.id
_entity.type
_entity.pdbx_description
1 polymer ?
#
loop_
_entity_poly.entity_id
_entity_poly.type
_entity_poly.pdbx_seq_one_letter_code
_entity_poly.pdbx_strand_id
1 'polypeptide(L)'
;MNKRPILKLNASFFPLAASQWEDIIIDIFSGAVCPLDIWYAQNEDGSYDATCIETFNVVRSWDEWRQLPIRSVDDFVHTSSGPVRLPSVVVASRFNKVIFKTVQFPTKQNIFKRDKYTCGYTGKKLQKHELSVDHILPISRGGKNTWDNLITCEKSVNTFKDNRLPQECGLKLLWKPEKPTNGLVFDNAREDWNMFLHS
;
A
#
# COMPACT_ATOMS: atom_id res chain seq x y z
N MET A 1 -6.70 5.94 -19.13
CA MET A 1 -7.07 5.12 -17.95
C MET A 1 -5.87 5.06 -17.04
N ASN A 2 -6.02 5.50 -15.79
CA ASN A 2 -4.91 5.42 -14.81
C ASN A 2 -4.79 3.96 -14.37
N LYS A 3 -3.74 3.26 -14.82
CA LYS A 3 -3.49 1.87 -14.42
C LYS A 3 -3.02 1.83 -12.97
N ARG A 4 -3.38 0.76 -12.27
CA ARG A 4 -2.96 0.58 -10.87
C ARG A 4 -1.43 0.38 -10.79
N PRO A 5 -0.76 0.86 -9.74
CA PRO A 5 0.67 0.66 -9.58
C PRO A 5 1.01 -0.83 -9.40
N ILE A 6 2.26 -1.17 -9.66
CA ILE A 6 2.81 -2.53 -9.57
C ILE A 6 3.79 -2.59 -8.39
N LEU A 7 3.63 -3.59 -7.51
CA LEU A 7 4.53 -3.80 -6.38
C LEU A 7 5.84 -4.44 -6.84
N LYS A 8 6.96 -3.83 -6.47
CA LYS A 8 8.30 -4.38 -6.70
C LYS A 8 8.85 -4.97 -5.40
N LEU A 9 9.22 -6.23 -5.44
CA LEU A 9 9.85 -6.96 -4.34
C LEU A 9 11.34 -7.15 -4.60
N ASN A 10 12.13 -7.37 -3.55
CA ASN A 10 13.50 -7.87 -3.70
C ASN A 10 13.49 -9.39 -3.96
N ALA A 11 14.66 -9.99 -4.22
CA ALA A 11 14.77 -11.42 -4.50
C ALA A 11 14.38 -12.34 -3.30
N SER A 12 14.22 -11.78 -2.10
CA SER A 12 13.69 -12.46 -0.90
C SER A 12 12.23 -12.12 -0.62
N PHE A 13 11.50 -11.59 -1.60
CA PHE A 13 10.08 -11.24 -1.54
C PHE A 13 9.72 -10.11 -0.56
N PHE A 14 10.70 -9.32 -0.07
CA PHE A 14 10.40 -8.12 0.71
C PHE A 14 10.05 -6.92 -0.18
N PRO A 15 9.02 -6.13 0.19
CA PRO A 15 8.59 -5.00 -0.62
C PRO A 15 9.66 -3.90 -0.70
N LEU A 16 9.88 -3.37 -1.90
CA LEU A 16 10.83 -2.30 -2.19
C LEU A 16 10.13 -0.98 -2.54
N ALA A 17 9.19 -1.02 -3.47
CA ALA A 17 8.50 0.16 -4.00
C ALA A 17 7.22 -0.24 -4.73
N ALA A 18 6.35 0.74 -5.00
CA ALA A 18 5.32 0.65 -6.03
C ALA A 18 5.72 1.56 -7.20
N SER A 19 5.66 1.04 -8.40
CA SER A 19 6.07 1.74 -9.63
C SER A 19 4.94 1.75 -10.66
N GLN A 20 5.02 2.66 -11.62
CA GLN A 20 4.10 2.69 -12.74
C GLN A 20 4.40 1.52 -13.70
N TRP A 21 3.39 1.08 -14.42
CA TRP A 21 3.50 -0.09 -15.31
C TRP A 21 4.52 0.13 -16.44
N GLU A 22 4.68 1.36 -16.92
CA GLU A 22 5.63 1.72 -17.99
C GLU A 22 7.07 1.39 -17.57
N ASP A 23 7.45 1.78 -16.35
CA ASP A 23 8.80 1.51 -15.81
C ASP A 23 9.01 0.01 -15.60
N ILE A 24 7.97 -0.69 -15.11
CA ILE A 24 8.05 -2.13 -14.83
C ILE A 24 8.18 -2.94 -16.11
N ILE A 25 7.51 -2.57 -17.20
CA ILE A 25 7.67 -3.26 -18.49
C ILE A 25 9.11 -3.16 -18.98
N ILE A 26 9.75 -2.00 -18.87
CA ILE A 26 11.17 -1.82 -19.21
C ILE A 26 12.06 -2.71 -18.33
N ASP A 27 11.79 -2.76 -17.03
CA ASP A 27 12.52 -3.60 -16.07
C ASP A 27 12.37 -5.11 -16.38
N ILE A 28 11.18 -5.56 -16.84
CA ILE A 28 10.95 -6.94 -17.27
C ILE A 28 11.76 -7.26 -18.53
N PHE A 29 11.70 -6.40 -19.55
CA PHE A 29 12.45 -6.59 -20.78
C PHE A 29 13.98 -6.62 -20.57
N SER A 30 14.48 -5.81 -19.66
CA SER A 30 15.91 -5.81 -19.31
C SER A 30 16.32 -7.01 -18.44
N GLY A 31 15.38 -7.80 -17.96
CA GLY A 31 15.62 -8.90 -17.03
C GLY A 31 15.96 -8.44 -15.59
N ALA A 32 15.74 -7.16 -15.28
CA ALA A 32 15.97 -6.63 -13.94
C ALA A 32 14.95 -7.16 -12.93
N VAL A 33 13.72 -7.40 -13.36
CA VAL A 33 12.65 -8.00 -12.56
C VAL A 33 11.94 -9.12 -13.32
N CYS A 34 11.33 -10.03 -12.56
CA CYS A 34 10.47 -11.11 -13.05
C CYS A 34 9.03 -10.88 -12.57
N PRO A 35 8.01 -10.95 -13.42
CA PRO A 35 6.63 -10.87 -13.00
C PRO A 35 6.20 -12.11 -12.20
N LEU A 36 5.29 -11.92 -11.26
CA LEU A 36 4.63 -13.01 -10.55
C LEU A 36 3.27 -13.32 -11.22
N ASP A 37 3.09 -14.56 -11.63
CA ASP A 37 1.78 -15.09 -11.99
C ASP A 37 1.08 -15.55 -10.70
N ILE A 38 0.13 -14.74 -10.23
CA ILE A 38 -0.58 -14.95 -8.96
C ILE A 38 -1.89 -15.67 -9.25
N TRP A 39 -2.15 -16.74 -8.54
CA TRP A 39 -3.39 -17.51 -8.60
C TRP A 39 -4.26 -17.14 -7.41
N TYR A 40 -5.48 -16.71 -7.69
CA TYR A 40 -6.45 -16.27 -6.70
C TYR A 40 -7.50 -17.35 -6.49
N ALA A 41 -8.03 -17.47 -5.28
CA ALA A 41 -9.18 -18.29 -4.99
C ALA A 41 -10.37 -17.91 -5.88
N GLN A 42 -11.16 -18.88 -6.27
CA GLN A 42 -12.40 -18.66 -7.01
C GLN A 42 -13.60 -18.75 -6.07
N ASN A 43 -14.51 -17.80 -6.23
CA ASN A 43 -15.80 -17.83 -5.57
C ASN A 43 -16.74 -18.85 -6.24
N GLU A 44 -17.86 -19.15 -5.60
CA GLU A 44 -18.87 -20.08 -6.13
C GLU A 44 -19.45 -19.64 -7.50
N ASP A 45 -19.46 -18.34 -7.79
CA ASP A 45 -19.91 -17.76 -9.07
C ASP A 45 -18.82 -17.77 -10.17
N GLY A 46 -17.63 -18.33 -9.88
CA GLY A 46 -16.48 -18.39 -10.78
C GLY A 46 -15.68 -17.08 -10.88
N SER A 47 -16.03 -16.03 -10.13
CA SER A 47 -15.20 -14.83 -10.00
C SER A 47 -13.96 -15.09 -9.14
N TYR A 48 -12.91 -14.25 -9.31
CA TYR A 48 -11.69 -14.36 -8.52
C TYR A 48 -11.75 -13.46 -7.27
N ASP A 49 -11.36 -14.01 -6.13
CA ASP A 49 -11.15 -13.25 -4.90
C ASP A 49 -9.71 -12.69 -4.86
N ALA A 50 -9.54 -11.43 -5.23
CA ALA A 50 -8.24 -10.76 -5.23
C ALA A 50 -7.60 -10.63 -3.82
N THR A 51 -8.34 -10.89 -2.76
CA THR A 51 -7.82 -10.86 -1.37
C THR A 51 -7.22 -12.18 -0.94
N CYS A 52 -7.59 -13.28 -1.62
CA CYS A 52 -7.17 -14.64 -1.29
C CYS A 52 -6.24 -15.21 -2.37
N ILE A 53 -4.94 -15.18 -2.11
CA ILE A 53 -3.92 -15.77 -2.99
C ILE A 53 -3.72 -17.23 -2.58
N GLU A 54 -3.95 -18.17 -3.52
CA GLU A 54 -3.68 -19.58 -3.31
C GLU A 54 -2.20 -19.93 -3.53
N THR A 55 -1.62 -19.41 -4.61
CA THR A 55 -0.21 -19.63 -4.96
C THR A 55 0.28 -18.58 -5.95
N PHE A 56 1.58 -18.53 -6.19
CA PHE A 56 2.18 -17.73 -7.25
C PHE A 56 3.41 -18.40 -7.83
N ASN A 57 3.71 -18.08 -9.09
CA ASN A 57 4.91 -18.52 -9.79
C ASN A 57 5.72 -17.32 -10.31
N VAL A 58 7.06 -17.41 -10.22
CA VAL A 58 7.97 -16.43 -10.81
C VAL A 58 8.16 -16.76 -12.28
N VAL A 59 7.67 -15.91 -13.18
CA VAL A 59 7.83 -16.07 -14.62
C VAL A 59 9.11 -15.36 -15.06
N ARG A 60 10.09 -16.10 -15.58
CA ARG A 60 11.44 -15.58 -15.84
C ARG A 60 11.65 -15.11 -17.28
N SER A 61 10.72 -15.42 -18.18
CA SER A 61 10.77 -15.07 -19.59
C SER A 61 9.62 -14.15 -19.97
N TRP A 62 9.93 -13.08 -20.72
CA TRP A 62 8.90 -12.23 -21.32
C TRP A 62 7.98 -13.00 -22.27
N ASP A 63 8.55 -13.92 -23.08
CA ASP A 63 7.77 -14.71 -24.02
C ASP A 63 6.80 -15.66 -23.33
N GLU A 64 7.17 -16.21 -22.19
CA GLU A 64 6.28 -16.97 -21.33
C GLU A 64 5.19 -16.10 -20.74
N TRP A 65 5.54 -14.93 -20.20
CA TRP A 65 4.58 -13.99 -19.60
C TRP A 65 3.49 -13.55 -20.59
N ARG A 66 3.87 -13.16 -21.79
CA ARG A 66 2.93 -12.67 -22.81
C ARG A 66 1.96 -13.73 -23.33
N GLN A 67 2.24 -15.02 -23.11
CA GLN A 67 1.37 -16.13 -23.49
C GLN A 67 0.34 -16.49 -22.40
N LEU A 68 0.51 -15.94 -21.19
CA LEU A 68 -0.45 -16.20 -20.11
C LEU A 68 -1.82 -15.56 -20.42
N PRO A 69 -2.92 -16.23 -20.07
CA PRO A 69 -4.25 -15.70 -20.27
C PRO A 69 -4.47 -14.45 -19.42
N ILE A 70 -5.28 -13.52 -19.94
CA ILE A 70 -5.74 -12.34 -19.19
C ILE A 70 -7.06 -12.72 -18.52
N ARG A 71 -7.08 -12.68 -17.20
CA ARG A 71 -8.27 -13.01 -16.38
C ARG A 71 -9.03 -11.73 -16.02
N SER A 72 -10.26 -11.85 -15.56
CA SER A 72 -11.12 -10.71 -15.17
C SER A 72 -10.52 -9.82 -14.07
N VAL A 73 -9.66 -10.38 -13.22
CA VAL A 73 -8.95 -9.70 -12.12
C VAL A 73 -7.69 -8.95 -12.60
N ASP A 74 -7.18 -9.27 -13.78
CA ASP A 74 -5.91 -8.73 -14.29
C ASP A 74 -6.09 -7.36 -14.95
N ASP A 75 -5.12 -6.47 -14.73
CA ASP A 75 -4.94 -5.29 -15.57
C ASP A 75 -4.19 -5.69 -16.86
N PHE A 76 -4.46 -4.99 -17.95
CA PHE A 76 -3.76 -5.22 -19.22
C PHE A 76 -3.59 -3.93 -20.02
N VAL A 77 -2.69 -3.98 -20.98
CA VAL A 77 -2.46 -2.91 -21.97
C VAL A 77 -2.63 -3.46 -23.39
N HIS A 78 -3.14 -2.64 -24.29
CA HIS A 78 -3.17 -2.95 -25.71
C HIS A 78 -1.83 -2.60 -26.36
N THR A 79 -1.29 -3.53 -27.11
CA THR A 79 -0.10 -3.33 -27.95
C THR A 79 -0.45 -3.60 -29.41
N SER A 80 0.46 -3.27 -30.33
CA SER A 80 0.29 -3.59 -31.76
C SER A 80 0.16 -5.10 -32.03
N SER A 81 0.68 -5.93 -31.13
CA SER A 81 0.65 -7.41 -31.21
C SER A 81 -0.51 -8.05 -30.41
N GLY A 82 -1.41 -7.24 -29.86
CA GLY A 82 -2.51 -7.68 -29.03
C GLY A 82 -2.43 -7.21 -27.58
N PRO A 83 -3.42 -7.58 -26.76
CA PRO A 83 -3.42 -7.22 -25.35
C PRO A 83 -2.34 -8.00 -24.57
N VAL A 84 -1.68 -7.31 -23.63
CA VAL A 84 -0.67 -7.90 -22.75
C VAL A 84 -1.07 -7.67 -21.31
N ARG A 85 -1.10 -8.74 -20.53
CA ARG A 85 -1.38 -8.72 -19.10
C ARG A 85 -0.33 -7.91 -18.35
N LEU A 86 -0.76 -7.06 -17.41
CA LEU A 86 0.13 -6.38 -16.48
C LEU A 86 0.24 -7.19 -15.18
N PRO A 87 1.47 -7.42 -14.65
CA PRO A 87 1.59 -8.04 -13.34
C PRO A 87 1.11 -7.09 -12.25
N SER A 88 0.58 -7.61 -11.16
CA SER A 88 0.34 -6.82 -9.95
C SER A 88 1.57 -6.71 -9.07
N VAL A 89 2.45 -7.73 -9.15
CA VAL A 89 3.68 -7.84 -8.37
C VAL A 89 4.81 -8.32 -9.25
N VAL A 90 6.01 -7.77 -9.06
CA VAL A 90 7.25 -8.23 -9.68
C VAL A 90 8.34 -8.43 -8.63
N VAL A 91 9.25 -9.37 -8.86
CA VAL A 91 10.39 -9.66 -8.00
C VAL A 91 11.70 -9.34 -8.69
N ALA A 92 12.63 -8.68 -8.01
CA ALA A 92 13.95 -8.36 -8.56
C ALA A 92 14.77 -9.63 -8.80
N SER A 93 15.36 -9.77 -10.00
CA SER A 93 16.08 -10.98 -10.41
C SER A 93 17.35 -11.24 -9.59
N ARG A 94 18.04 -10.19 -9.14
CA ARG A 94 19.35 -10.28 -8.47
C ARG A 94 19.50 -9.42 -7.23
N PHE A 95 18.54 -8.53 -6.96
CA PHE A 95 18.65 -7.56 -5.88
C PHE A 95 18.08 -8.14 -4.58
N ASN A 96 18.95 -8.44 -3.61
CA ASN A 96 18.56 -9.07 -2.35
C ASN A 96 18.71 -8.15 -1.13
N LYS A 97 19.13 -6.89 -1.35
CA LYS A 97 19.27 -5.95 -0.25
C LYS A 97 17.90 -5.51 0.25
N VAL A 98 17.60 -5.77 1.51
CA VAL A 98 16.43 -5.20 2.17
C VAL A 98 16.73 -3.72 2.44
N ILE A 99 16.17 -2.84 1.62
CA ILE A 99 16.21 -1.41 1.90
C ILE A 99 15.04 -1.13 2.84
N PHE A 100 15.28 -1.27 4.14
CA PHE A 100 14.40 -0.66 5.11
C PHE A 100 14.52 0.86 4.94
N LYS A 101 13.66 1.46 4.12
CA LYS A 101 13.35 2.88 4.30
C LYS A 101 12.60 2.97 5.62
N THR A 102 13.34 2.91 6.72
CA THR A 102 12.79 3.26 8.02
C THR A 102 12.28 4.69 7.88
N VAL A 103 10.98 4.85 7.86
CA VAL A 103 10.38 6.17 8.00
C VAL A 103 10.74 6.63 9.40
N GLN A 104 11.89 7.33 9.51
CA GLN A 104 12.48 7.71 10.81
C GLN A 104 11.57 8.68 11.57
N PHE A 105 10.80 9.50 10.83
CA PHE A 105 9.95 10.52 11.43
C PHE A 105 8.51 10.46 10.90
N PRO A 106 7.52 10.64 11.77
CA PRO A 106 6.12 10.72 11.37
C PRO A 106 5.84 12.08 10.71
N THR A 107 5.97 12.16 9.38
CA THR A 107 5.52 13.33 8.64
C THR A 107 4.00 13.33 8.52
N LYS A 108 3.39 14.51 8.35
CA LYS A 108 1.95 14.66 8.12
C LYS A 108 1.43 13.73 7.02
N GLN A 109 2.16 13.63 5.90
CA GLN A 109 1.79 12.78 4.78
C GLN A 109 1.84 11.29 5.14
N ASN A 110 2.87 10.88 5.88
CA ASN A 110 3.02 9.48 6.30
C ASN A 110 1.95 9.06 7.33
N ILE A 111 1.53 9.99 8.21
CA ILE A 111 0.41 9.75 9.14
C ILE A 111 -0.88 9.55 8.35
N PHE A 112 -1.18 10.44 7.38
CA PHE A 112 -2.38 10.28 6.54
C PHE A 112 -2.39 8.95 5.78
N LYS A 113 -1.24 8.53 5.23
CA LYS A 113 -1.09 7.25 4.53
C LYS A 113 -1.32 6.07 5.46
N ARG A 114 -0.67 6.05 6.64
CA ARG A 114 -0.83 5.01 7.65
C ARG A 114 -2.30 4.82 8.02
N ASP A 115 -3.02 5.92 8.23
CA ASP A 115 -4.41 5.92 8.65
C ASP A 115 -5.39 5.85 7.47
N LYS A 116 -4.90 5.60 6.24
CA LYS A 116 -5.71 5.48 5.01
C LYS A 116 -6.64 6.67 4.80
N TYR A 117 -6.18 7.89 5.15
CA TYR A 117 -6.96 9.14 5.08
C TYR A 117 -8.24 9.11 5.91
N THR A 118 -8.26 8.36 7.01
CA THR A 118 -9.42 8.15 7.86
C THR A 118 -9.21 8.86 9.20
N CYS A 119 -10.22 9.58 9.68
CA CYS A 119 -10.18 10.22 10.99
C CYS A 119 -10.22 9.18 12.12
N GLY A 120 -9.22 9.18 12.99
CA GLY A 120 -9.11 8.21 14.10
C GLY A 120 -10.14 8.34 15.20
N TYR A 121 -10.94 9.39 15.20
CA TYR A 121 -12.02 9.62 16.17
C TYR A 121 -13.41 9.36 15.59
N THR A 122 -13.64 9.73 14.32
CA THR A 122 -14.97 9.62 13.68
C THR A 122 -15.11 8.44 12.73
N GLY A 123 -13.99 7.85 12.29
CA GLY A 123 -13.96 6.79 11.27
C GLY A 123 -14.26 7.27 9.85
N LYS A 124 -14.47 8.58 9.64
CA LYS A 124 -14.75 9.14 8.31
C LYS A 124 -13.49 9.17 7.46
N LYS A 125 -13.58 8.64 6.24
CA LYS A 125 -12.54 8.81 5.21
C LYS A 125 -12.79 10.14 4.50
N LEU A 126 -11.79 11.03 4.49
CA LEU A 126 -11.92 12.41 4.04
C LEU A 126 -10.83 12.77 3.03
N GLN A 127 -11.05 13.88 2.31
CA GLN A 127 -10.04 14.42 1.39
C GLN A 127 -8.88 15.06 2.17
N LYS A 128 -7.69 15.04 1.57
CA LYS A 128 -6.46 15.54 2.19
C LYS A 128 -6.57 16.97 2.75
N HIS A 129 -7.36 17.83 2.10
CA HIS A 129 -7.53 19.22 2.52
C HIS A 129 -8.44 19.38 3.75
N GLU A 130 -9.26 18.37 4.08
CA GLU A 130 -10.16 18.35 5.25
C GLU A 130 -9.46 17.75 6.48
N LEU A 131 -8.30 17.09 6.27
CA LEU A 131 -7.57 16.38 7.30
C LEU A 131 -6.47 17.23 7.94
N SER A 132 -6.23 16.95 9.21
CA SER A 132 -5.10 17.40 10.01
C SER A 132 -4.47 16.23 10.75
N VAL A 133 -3.31 16.46 11.36
CA VAL A 133 -2.70 15.53 12.31
C VAL A 133 -2.94 16.08 13.71
N ASP A 134 -3.45 15.23 14.57
CA ASP A 134 -3.67 15.54 16.00
C ASP A 134 -2.63 14.82 16.86
N HIS A 135 -2.24 15.46 17.95
CA HIS A 135 -1.48 14.85 19.03
C HIS A 135 -2.44 14.30 20.08
N ILE A 136 -2.51 12.97 20.25
CA ILE A 136 -3.38 12.32 21.23
C ILE A 136 -3.12 12.89 22.62
N LEU A 137 -1.84 12.88 23.04
CA LEU A 137 -1.36 13.70 24.17
C LEU A 137 -0.85 15.02 23.60
N PRO A 138 -1.46 16.18 23.92
CA PRO A 138 -1.05 17.48 23.40
C PRO A 138 0.40 17.82 23.72
N ILE A 139 1.06 18.55 22.81
CA ILE A 139 2.46 19.02 23.01
C ILE A 139 2.57 19.84 24.31
N SER A 140 1.59 20.71 24.59
CA SER A 140 1.54 21.52 25.81
C SER A 140 1.50 20.69 27.10
N ARG A 141 1.15 19.40 27.00
CA ARG A 141 1.10 18.46 28.11
C ARG A 141 2.21 17.39 28.04
N GLY A 142 3.30 17.65 27.27
CA GLY A 142 4.44 16.75 27.15
C GLY A 142 4.34 15.72 26.02
N GLY A 143 3.35 15.83 25.13
CA GLY A 143 3.20 14.98 23.96
C GLY A 143 4.37 15.15 22.99
N LYS A 144 4.81 14.06 22.35
CA LYS A 144 5.94 14.03 21.41
C LYS A 144 5.46 13.74 19.99
N ASN A 145 6.28 14.12 19.01
CA ASN A 145 6.08 13.78 17.59
C ASN A 145 6.50 12.31 17.33
N THR A 146 5.73 11.37 17.83
CA THR A 146 5.98 9.93 17.69
C THR A 146 4.79 9.25 17.00
N TRP A 147 5.05 8.09 16.40
CA TRP A 147 4.04 7.35 15.64
C TRP A 147 2.83 6.95 16.47
N ASP A 148 3.04 6.65 17.73
CA ASP A 148 2.03 6.26 18.73
C ASP A 148 1.23 7.43 19.30
N ASN A 149 1.74 8.66 19.17
CA ASN A 149 1.08 9.87 19.65
C ASN A 149 0.40 10.70 18.55
N LEU A 150 0.63 10.40 17.28
CA LEU A 150 0.07 11.13 16.15
C LEU A 150 -1.01 10.33 15.44
N ILE A 151 -2.15 10.97 15.15
CA ILE A 151 -3.27 10.33 14.45
C ILE A 151 -3.87 11.29 13.42
N THR A 152 -4.39 10.72 12.32
CA THR A 152 -5.17 11.48 11.34
C THR A 152 -6.49 11.91 11.94
N CYS A 153 -6.84 13.18 11.79
CA CYS A 153 -8.04 13.77 12.37
C CYS A 153 -8.72 14.71 11.37
N GLU A 154 -10.04 14.75 11.36
CA GLU A 154 -10.82 15.81 10.71
C GLU A 154 -10.48 17.16 11.35
N LYS A 155 -10.30 18.22 10.54
CA LYS A 155 -9.91 19.56 11.04
C LYS A 155 -10.87 20.08 12.10
N SER A 156 -12.17 19.93 11.90
CA SER A 156 -13.22 20.34 12.85
C SER A 156 -13.08 19.64 14.19
N VAL A 157 -12.84 18.33 14.18
CA VAL A 157 -12.63 17.53 15.40
C VAL A 157 -11.34 17.90 16.10
N ASN A 158 -10.27 18.17 15.34
CA ASN A 158 -9.00 18.63 15.89
C ASN A 158 -9.13 19.98 16.58
N THR A 159 -9.82 20.93 15.96
CA THR A 159 -10.13 22.23 16.56
C THR A 159 -11.00 22.10 17.81
N PHE A 160 -12.00 21.20 17.79
CA PHE A 160 -12.84 20.93 18.94
C PHE A 160 -12.06 20.31 20.12
N LYS A 161 -11.14 19.37 19.84
CA LYS A 161 -10.31 18.71 20.86
C LYS A 161 -9.32 19.69 21.49
N ASP A 162 -8.67 20.53 20.65
CA ASP A 162 -7.66 21.51 21.09
C ASP A 162 -6.60 20.87 22.03
N ASN A 163 -6.28 21.49 23.14
CA ASN A 163 -5.28 21.08 24.13
C ASN A 163 -5.81 20.04 25.16
N ARG A 164 -6.96 19.43 24.89
CA ARG A 164 -7.57 18.43 25.78
C ARG A 164 -7.16 17.01 25.38
N LEU A 165 -7.18 16.10 26.36
CA LEU A 165 -7.12 14.67 26.06
C LEU A 165 -8.42 14.22 25.38
N PRO A 166 -8.38 13.17 24.52
CA PRO A 166 -9.60 12.67 23.89
C PRO A 166 -10.74 12.40 24.89
N GLN A 167 -10.42 11.81 26.03
CA GLN A 167 -11.40 11.47 27.09
C GLN A 167 -12.03 12.72 27.72
N GLU A 168 -11.28 13.83 27.84
CA GLU A 168 -11.78 15.08 28.44
C GLU A 168 -12.82 15.80 27.57
N CYS A 169 -12.88 15.44 26.27
CA CYS A 169 -13.85 16.01 25.32
C CYS A 169 -14.79 14.94 24.71
N GLY A 170 -14.88 13.77 25.34
CA GLY A 170 -15.78 12.71 24.91
C GLY A 170 -15.38 12.00 23.61
N LEU A 171 -14.15 12.21 23.12
CA LEU A 171 -13.63 11.52 21.96
C LEU A 171 -13.02 10.16 22.35
N LYS A 172 -13.21 9.18 21.48
CA LYS A 172 -12.62 7.84 21.63
C LYS A 172 -11.78 7.52 20.41
N LEU A 173 -10.56 7.02 20.62
CA LEU A 173 -9.75 6.46 19.56
C LEU A 173 -10.39 5.17 19.03
N LEU A 174 -10.55 5.07 17.73
CA LEU A 174 -11.07 3.89 17.05
C LEU A 174 -10.01 2.79 16.89
N TRP A 175 -8.72 3.19 16.86
CA TRP A 175 -7.58 2.29 16.89
C TRP A 175 -6.40 2.92 17.62
N LYS A 176 -5.47 2.10 18.08
CA LYS A 176 -4.18 2.55 18.61
C LYS A 176 -3.22 2.82 17.46
N PRO A 177 -2.70 4.05 17.29
CA PRO A 177 -1.73 4.30 16.25
C PRO A 177 -0.39 3.64 16.57
N GLU A 178 0.18 2.97 15.57
CA GLU A 178 1.47 2.27 15.69
C GLU A 178 2.41 2.71 14.58
N LYS A 179 3.72 2.47 14.78
CA LYS A 179 4.71 2.70 13.74
C LYS A 179 4.51 1.66 12.62
N PRO A 180 4.47 2.07 11.33
CA PRO A 180 4.40 1.12 10.23
C PRO A 180 5.58 0.13 10.28
N THR A 181 5.29 -1.16 10.28
CA THR A 181 6.29 -2.22 10.45
C THR A 181 7.32 -2.29 9.32
N ASN A 182 6.93 -1.93 8.11
CA ASN A 182 7.77 -2.11 6.92
C ASN A 182 8.22 -0.80 6.24
N GLY A 183 8.09 0.37 6.85
CA GLY A 183 8.58 1.64 6.31
C GLY A 183 7.99 2.08 4.95
N LEU A 184 7.19 1.24 4.30
CA LEU A 184 6.55 1.47 3.01
C LEU A 184 5.05 1.60 3.23
N VAL A 185 4.55 2.83 3.09
CA VAL A 185 3.12 3.10 3.07
C VAL A 185 2.74 3.43 1.63
N PHE A 186 1.94 2.60 1.01
CA PHE A 186 1.48 2.78 -0.37
C PHE A 186 0.12 3.49 -0.39
N ASP A 187 0.01 4.57 -1.18
CA ASP A 187 -1.22 5.38 -1.26
C ASP A 187 -2.41 4.62 -1.86
N ASN A 188 -2.14 3.65 -2.73
CA ASN A 188 -3.13 2.85 -3.46
C ASN A 188 -2.71 1.38 -3.48
N ALA A 189 -2.43 0.81 -2.29
CA ALA A 189 -2.12 -0.60 -2.18
C ALA A 189 -3.27 -1.42 -2.74
N ARG A 190 -2.94 -2.38 -3.60
CA ARG A 190 -3.90 -3.35 -4.12
C ARG A 190 -4.18 -4.39 -3.03
N GLU A 191 -5.36 -4.99 -3.06
CA GLU A 191 -5.75 -6.01 -2.10
C GLU A 191 -4.83 -7.24 -2.17
N ASP A 192 -4.40 -7.61 -3.38
CA ASP A 192 -3.49 -8.72 -3.64
C ASP A 192 -2.04 -8.48 -3.19
N TRP A 193 -1.69 -7.28 -2.68
CA TRP A 193 -0.38 -7.02 -2.09
C TRP A 193 -0.28 -7.37 -0.61
N ASN A 194 -1.40 -7.59 0.08
CA ASN A 194 -1.43 -7.81 1.52
C ASN A 194 -0.53 -8.97 1.97
N MET A 195 -0.47 -10.06 1.21
CA MET A 195 0.40 -11.20 1.47
C MET A 195 1.89 -10.81 1.55
N PHE A 196 2.32 -9.83 0.72
CA PHE A 196 3.72 -9.40 0.63
C PHE A 196 4.04 -8.20 1.55
N LEU A 197 3.03 -7.47 2.03
CA LEU A 197 3.20 -6.27 2.87
C LEU A 197 3.25 -6.61 4.36
N HIS A 198 2.74 -7.76 4.76
CA HIS A 198 2.60 -8.19 6.16
C HIS A 198 3.44 -9.43 6.52
N SER A 199 4.28 -9.89 5.61
CA SER A 199 5.23 -11.00 5.83
C SER A 199 6.50 -10.57 6.58
#